data_7bebc6d9e03370b8c05adf76ef67ce47
#
_entry.id   7bebc6d9e03370b8c05adf76ef67ce47
#
_cell.length_a   1.000
_cell.length_b   1.000
_cell.length_c   1.000
_cell.angle_alpha   90.00
_cell.angle_beta   90.00
_cell.angle_gamma   90.00
#
_symmetry.space_group_name_H-M   'P 1'
#
loop_
_entity.id
_entity.type
_entity.pdbx_description
1 polymer ?
#
loop_
_entity_poly.entity_id
_entity_poly.type
_entity_poly.pdbx_seq_one_letter_code
_entity_poly.pdbx_strand_id
1 'polypeptide(L)'
;WDGIELEDNVMVGANTTFTNDMYPKSKNEDWVLLKTKVCKGASIGAGSTILPGITIGEDAMIGAGSVVTKNVPAGEIWVGNPAKFLRKIADK
;
A
#
# COMPACT_ATOMS: atom_id res chain seq x y z
N TRP A 1 -7.50 11.14 3.45
CA TRP A 1 -8.73 10.83 4.13
C TRP A 1 -8.50 9.84 5.26
N ASP A 2 -9.55 9.54 5.99
CA ASP A 2 -9.41 8.82 7.26
C ASP A 2 -8.95 7.37 7.13
N GLY A 3 -9.04 6.79 5.98
CA GLY A 3 -8.67 5.40 5.80
C GLY A 3 -7.21 5.15 5.48
N ILE A 4 -6.38 6.18 5.48
CA ILE A 4 -4.97 6.02 5.12
C ILE A 4 -4.10 6.55 6.25
N GLU A 5 -3.15 5.71 6.68
CA GLU A 5 -2.18 6.11 7.69
C GLU A 5 -0.79 6.05 7.08
N LEU A 6 -0.09 7.17 7.07
CA LEU A 6 1.28 7.25 6.60
C LEU A 6 2.19 7.54 7.79
N GLU A 7 3.13 6.64 8.04
CA GLU A 7 4.08 6.84 9.13
C GLU A 7 5.23 7.74 8.70
N ASP A 8 6.22 7.91 9.57
CA ASP A 8 7.31 8.84 9.31
C ASP A 8 8.17 8.42 8.13
N ASN A 9 8.67 9.39 7.41
CA ASN A 9 9.62 9.18 6.32
C ASN A 9 9.10 8.34 5.18
N VAL A 10 7.78 8.30 4.99
CA VAL A 10 7.18 7.63 3.85
C VAL A 10 7.29 8.54 2.64
N MET A 11 7.69 7.97 1.51
CA MET A 11 7.74 8.70 0.24
C MET A 11 6.69 8.16 -0.69
N VAL A 12 5.85 9.04 -1.20
CA VAL A 12 4.78 8.67 -2.12
C VAL A 12 4.98 9.42 -3.42
N GLY A 13 5.19 8.68 -4.49
CA GLY A 13 5.43 9.29 -5.79
C GLY A 13 4.18 9.97 -6.35
N ALA A 14 4.39 10.82 -7.35
CA ALA A 14 3.30 11.56 -7.96
C ALA A 14 2.28 10.62 -8.59
N ASN A 15 1.02 11.03 -8.58
CA ASN A 15 -0.08 10.29 -9.20
C ASN A 15 -0.29 8.90 -8.60
N THR A 16 0.12 8.69 -7.35
CA THR A 16 -0.21 7.48 -6.62
C THR A 16 -1.66 7.57 -6.17
N THR A 17 -2.39 6.48 -6.35
CA THR A 17 -3.79 6.42 -5.99
C THR A 17 -3.99 5.43 -4.85
N PHE A 18 -4.62 5.89 -3.79
CA PHE A 18 -5.08 5.01 -2.70
C PHE A 18 -6.58 4.85 -2.89
N THR A 19 -7.02 3.65 -3.23
CA THR A 19 -8.43 3.45 -3.44
C THR A 19 -9.17 3.41 -2.10
N ASN A 20 -10.41 3.79 -2.13
CA ASN A 20 -11.20 3.99 -0.92
C ASN A 20 -12.54 3.30 -1.07
N ASP A 21 -12.57 2.04 -0.75
CA ASP A 21 -13.79 1.27 -0.82
C ASP A 21 -14.40 1.07 0.55
N MET A 22 -15.70 1.23 0.61
CA MET A 22 -16.46 0.90 1.80
C MET A 22 -17.48 -0.15 1.43
N TYR A 23 -17.64 -1.13 2.28
CA TYR A 23 -18.58 -2.22 2.04
C TYR A 23 -19.67 -2.22 3.08
N PRO A 24 -20.92 -2.45 2.69
CA PRO A 24 -21.95 -2.69 3.70
C PRO A 24 -21.63 -4.00 4.41
N LYS A 25 -21.76 -3.96 5.71
CA LYS A 25 -21.42 -5.13 6.51
C LYS A 25 -22.63 -6.03 6.63
N SER A 26 -22.72 -7.00 5.75
CA SER A 26 -23.76 -8.00 5.85
C SER A 26 -25.14 -7.36 5.88
N LYS A 27 -26.02 -7.86 6.72
CA LYS A 27 -27.41 -7.45 6.73
C LYS A 27 -27.69 -6.22 7.57
N ASN A 28 -26.72 -5.82 8.33
CA ASN A 28 -26.91 -4.67 9.22
C ASN A 28 -26.70 -3.36 8.50
N GLU A 29 -26.21 -3.42 7.28
CA GLU A 29 -25.97 -2.21 6.50
C GLU A 29 -24.96 -1.27 7.15
N ASP A 30 -24.20 -1.76 8.08
CA ASP A 30 -23.08 -1.01 8.61
C ASP A 30 -21.95 -1.01 7.58
N TRP A 31 -21.24 0.07 7.52
CA TRP A 31 -20.15 0.21 6.56
C TRP A 31 -18.82 -0.09 7.21
N VAL A 32 -17.98 -0.81 6.49
CA VAL A 32 -16.63 -1.10 6.93
C VAL A 32 -15.66 -0.30 6.09
N LEU A 33 -14.84 0.52 6.76
CA LEU A 33 -13.80 1.26 6.10
C LEU A 33 -12.50 0.48 6.25
N LEU A 34 -11.95 0.02 5.12
CA LEU A 34 -10.71 -0.73 5.14
C LEU A 34 -9.56 0.24 5.22
N LYS A 35 -8.78 0.13 6.28
CA LYS A 35 -7.70 1.07 6.54
C LYS A 35 -6.42 0.64 5.85
N THR A 36 -5.83 1.54 5.10
CA THR A 36 -4.56 1.32 4.44
C THR A 36 -3.45 1.95 5.26
N LYS A 37 -2.36 1.23 5.46
CA LYS A 37 -1.27 1.71 6.28
C LYS A 37 0.05 1.60 5.53
N VAL A 38 0.81 2.67 5.52
CA VAL A 38 2.16 2.69 4.95
C VAL A 38 3.13 2.95 6.07
N CYS A 39 3.97 1.97 6.36
CA CYS A 39 4.82 2.01 7.53
C CYS A 39 6.08 2.83 7.27
N LYS A 40 6.76 3.14 8.36
CA LYS A 40 7.91 4.03 8.38
C LYS A 40 8.92 3.69 7.29
N GLY A 41 9.37 4.71 6.57
CA GLY A 41 10.44 4.57 5.59
C GLY A 41 10.06 3.91 4.28
N ALA A 42 8.82 3.49 4.11
CA ALA A 42 8.41 2.86 2.87
C ALA A 42 8.35 3.88 1.73
N SER A 43 8.55 3.40 0.51
CA SER A 43 8.52 4.23 -0.69
C SER A 43 7.55 3.65 -1.69
N ILE A 44 6.71 4.51 -2.27
CA ILE A 44 5.75 4.08 -3.28
C ILE A 44 6.07 4.82 -4.56
N GLY A 45 6.36 4.09 -5.62
CA GLY A 45 6.71 4.67 -6.91
C GLY A 45 5.55 5.40 -7.56
N ALA A 46 5.87 6.36 -8.40
CA ALA A 46 4.86 7.19 -9.06
C ALA A 46 3.89 6.35 -9.89
N GLY A 47 2.65 6.78 -9.90
CA GLY A 47 1.62 6.13 -10.71
C GLY A 47 1.13 4.79 -10.17
N SER A 48 1.49 4.44 -8.94
CA SER A 48 1.04 3.18 -8.35
C SER A 48 -0.38 3.31 -7.82
N THR A 49 -1.05 2.17 -7.71
CA THR A 49 -2.38 2.09 -7.13
C THR A 49 -2.34 1.13 -5.95
N ILE A 50 -2.82 1.57 -4.81
CA ILE A 50 -2.83 0.78 -3.58
C ILE A 50 -4.28 0.48 -3.24
N LEU A 51 -4.63 -0.80 -3.16
CA LEU A 51 -5.99 -1.19 -2.81
C LEU A 51 -6.26 -0.97 -1.33
N PRO A 52 -7.53 -0.86 -0.95
CA PRO A 52 -7.86 -0.58 0.45
C PRO A 52 -7.49 -1.75 1.36
N GLY A 53 -7.17 -1.43 2.60
CA GLY A 53 -6.87 -2.45 3.59
C GLY A 53 -5.47 -3.04 3.52
N ILE A 54 -4.61 -2.48 2.68
CA ILE A 54 -3.25 -2.98 2.49
C ILE A 54 -2.31 -2.36 3.51
N THR A 55 -1.39 -3.18 4.03
CA THR A 55 -0.28 -2.67 4.84
C THR A 55 1.01 -2.82 4.06
N ILE A 56 1.72 -1.72 3.88
CA ILE A 56 3.04 -1.73 3.27
C ILE A 56 4.05 -1.58 4.38
N GLY A 57 4.89 -2.60 4.56
CA GLY A 57 5.77 -2.71 5.71
C GLY A 57 6.90 -1.70 5.72
N GLU A 58 7.60 -1.62 6.86
CA GLU A 58 8.68 -0.65 7.02
C GLU A 58 9.75 -0.84 5.96
N ASP A 59 10.20 0.27 5.42
CA ASP A 59 11.25 0.33 4.41
C ASP A 59 10.96 -0.44 3.13
N ALA A 60 9.74 -0.91 2.95
CA ALA A 60 9.34 -1.59 1.71
C ALA A 60 9.35 -0.60 0.56
N MET A 61 9.50 -1.12 -0.64
CA MET A 61 9.57 -0.29 -1.83
C MET A 61 8.64 -0.84 -2.90
N ILE A 62 7.80 0.03 -3.43
CA ILE A 62 6.86 -0.33 -4.49
C ILE A 62 7.34 0.34 -5.77
N GLY A 63 7.56 -0.45 -6.81
CA GLY A 63 8.00 0.08 -8.09
C GLY A 63 6.93 0.93 -8.75
N ALA A 64 7.37 1.87 -9.60
CA ALA A 64 6.45 2.78 -10.27
C ALA A 64 5.42 2.03 -11.11
N GLY A 65 4.21 2.54 -11.13
CA GLY A 65 3.13 1.97 -11.94
C GLY A 65 2.59 0.64 -11.45
N SER A 66 2.91 0.26 -10.22
CA SER A 66 2.46 -1.02 -9.68
C SER A 66 1.03 -0.95 -9.15
N VAL A 67 0.37 -2.09 -9.09
CA VAL A 67 -0.94 -2.21 -8.47
C VAL A 67 -0.81 -3.16 -7.30
N VAL A 68 -0.86 -2.63 -6.08
CA VAL A 68 -0.62 -3.40 -4.87
C VAL A 68 -1.94 -3.96 -4.37
N THR A 69 -2.06 -5.27 -4.40
CA THR A 69 -3.29 -5.98 -4.04
C THR A 69 -3.15 -6.80 -2.77
N LYS A 70 -1.96 -6.90 -2.22
CA LYS A 70 -1.68 -7.69 -1.02
C LYS A 70 -0.74 -6.92 -0.12
N ASN A 71 -0.72 -7.28 1.16
CA ASN A 71 0.22 -6.68 2.09
C ASN A 71 1.65 -6.93 1.64
N VAL A 72 2.49 -5.94 1.83
CA VAL A 72 3.90 -6.01 1.43
C VAL A 72 4.75 -6.07 2.69
N PRO A 73 5.51 -7.14 2.89
CA PRO A 73 6.36 -7.26 4.08
C PRO A 73 7.45 -6.20 4.13
N ALA A 74 7.92 -5.94 5.33
CA ALA A 74 8.98 -4.97 5.55
C ALA A 74 10.24 -5.36 4.76
N GLY A 75 10.91 -4.35 4.22
CA GLY A 75 12.19 -4.54 3.56
C GLY A 75 12.14 -5.23 2.21
N GLU A 76 10.98 -5.36 1.62
CA GLU A 76 10.85 -6.03 0.31
C GLU A 76 10.52 -5.04 -0.78
N ILE A 77 10.93 -5.37 -1.99
CA ILE A 77 10.60 -4.61 -3.19
C ILE A 77 9.57 -5.40 -3.98
N TRP A 78 8.47 -4.76 -4.28
CA TRP A 78 7.39 -5.36 -5.06
C TRP A 78 7.08 -4.48 -6.26
N VAL A 79 6.86 -5.09 -7.42
CA VAL A 79 6.55 -4.36 -8.64
C VAL A 79 5.54 -5.11 -9.48
N GLY A 80 4.85 -4.39 -10.35
CA GLY A 80 4.01 -4.96 -11.37
C GLY A 80 2.52 -4.81 -11.09
N ASN A 81 1.72 -5.43 -11.96
CA ASN A 81 0.27 -5.43 -11.88
C ASN A 81 -0.24 -6.85 -12.12
N PRO A 82 -0.68 -7.56 -11.06
CA PRO A 82 -0.56 -7.15 -9.66
C PRO A 82 0.89 -7.15 -9.20
N ALA A 83 1.19 -6.32 -8.22
CA ALA A 83 2.55 -6.24 -7.69
C ALA A 83 2.94 -7.56 -7.05
N LYS A 84 4.16 -7.98 -7.29
CA LYS A 84 4.70 -9.21 -6.75
C LYS A 84 6.10 -8.99 -6.22
N PHE A 85 6.51 -9.87 -5.33
CA PHE A 85 7.82 -9.80 -4.73
C PHE A 85 8.91 -9.85 -5.80
N LEU A 86 9.82 -8.91 -5.75
CA LEU A 86 10.96 -8.87 -6.63
C LEU A 86 12.22 -9.32 -5.90
N ARG A 87 12.53 -8.67 -4.79
CA ARG A 87 13.68 -9.04 -3.96
C ARG A 87 13.64 -8.26 -2.67
N LYS A 88 14.52 -8.60 -1.75
CA LYS A 88 14.68 -7.83 -0.53
C LYS A 88 15.62 -6.65 -0.78
N ILE A 89 15.38 -5.57 -0.07
CA ILE A 89 16.15 -4.35 -0.26
C ILE A 89 17.55 -4.48 0.26
N ALA A 90 17.68 -5.05 1.41
CA ALA A 90 18.83 -4.76 2.23
C ALA A 90 19.87 -5.84 2.28
N ASP A 91 19.95 -6.59 1.28
CA ASP A 91 21.05 -7.51 1.29
C ASP A 91 22.26 -6.78 0.81
N LYS A 92 22.94 -6.25 1.70
CA LYS A 92 24.17 -5.55 1.37
C LYS A 92 25.31 -6.48 1.43
#